data_0d611cc1285df921004e6cae1f0a8150
#
_entry.id   0d611cc1285df921004e6cae1f0a8150
#
_cell.length_a   1.000
_cell.length_b   1.000
_cell.length_c   1.000
_cell.angle_alpha   90.00
_cell.angle_beta   90.00
_cell.angle_gamma   90.00
#
_symmetry.space_group_name_H-M   'P 1'
#
loop_
_entity.id
_entity.type
_entity.pdbx_description
1 polymer ?
#
loop_
_entity_poly.entity_id
_entity_poly.type
_entity_poly.pdbx_seq_one_letter_code
_entity_poly.pdbx_strand_id
1 'polypeptide(L)'
;MGSVAAKERVAPHGLPPYFSMPSMSRSGGPNFLGAKYAPFVVGGDPNNKHFRVRDVELPSGITDERFSSRRDLRHLVDRLPRYSDPATADPVVAVDEFFQQGLELITTPEAQKAFDIASESDATRDAYGRNSFGQRALLARRLVEAGVPFVTLYDGGWDHHSDLFGALKTRLPSWDQTVAALIEDLDQRGMLETTMVIALGEFGRTPKISTLPGQSKPGRDHWANAMSILFAGGGTPGGQVVGATDRQGHSACERILSPENFVSTVYLKMGIDPDKVYYTPAGRPAHLVSDPTPIRELM
;
A
#
# COMPACT_ATOMS: atom_id res chain seq x y z
N MET A 1 -5.89 -6.98 -0.46
CA MET A 1 -6.68 -5.79 -0.07
C MET A 1 -6.55 -4.66 -1.07
N GLY A 2 -5.37 -4.15 -1.40
CA GLY A 2 -5.19 -2.99 -2.28
C GLY A 2 -5.84 -3.10 -3.66
N SER A 3 -5.78 -4.26 -4.31
CA SER A 3 -6.45 -4.48 -5.61
C SER A 3 -7.98 -4.47 -5.51
N VAL A 4 -8.54 -4.86 -4.36
CA VAL A 4 -9.98 -4.71 -4.09
C VAL A 4 -10.30 -3.24 -3.86
N ALA A 5 -9.50 -2.53 -3.08
CA ALA A 5 -9.64 -1.08 -2.94
C ALA A 5 -9.59 -0.37 -4.30
N ALA A 6 -8.67 -0.76 -5.18
CA ALA A 6 -8.57 -0.22 -6.53
C ALA A 6 -9.79 -0.53 -7.42
N LYS A 7 -10.49 -1.63 -7.16
CA LYS A 7 -11.72 -2.00 -7.87
C LYS A 7 -12.94 -1.24 -7.36
N GLU A 8 -13.01 -0.99 -6.06
CA GLU A 8 -14.18 -0.44 -5.38
C GLU A 8 -14.09 1.09 -5.15
N ARG A 9 -12.90 1.67 -5.31
CA ARG A 9 -12.63 3.08 -5.10
C ARG A 9 -11.89 3.67 -6.30
N VAL A 10 -12.10 4.94 -6.52
CA VAL A 10 -11.38 5.73 -7.52
C VAL A 10 -10.51 6.76 -6.82
N ALA A 11 -9.38 7.07 -7.41
CA ALA A 11 -8.57 8.21 -7.03
C ALA A 11 -8.85 9.38 -8.01
N PRO A 12 -8.79 10.63 -7.54
CA PRO A 12 -8.95 11.80 -8.40
C PRO A 12 -7.71 12.04 -9.28
N HIS A 13 -7.82 12.96 -10.22
CA HIS A 13 -6.70 13.48 -10.98
C HIS A 13 -5.91 12.45 -11.81
N GLY A 14 -6.55 11.36 -12.23
CA GLY A 14 -5.89 10.28 -12.97
C GLY A 14 -4.90 9.45 -12.15
N LEU A 15 -4.83 9.66 -10.82
CA LEU A 15 -3.98 8.86 -9.95
C LEU A 15 -4.47 7.42 -9.89
N PRO A 16 -3.57 6.43 -9.96
CA PRO A 16 -3.90 5.05 -9.66
C PRO A 16 -4.47 4.92 -8.24
N PRO A 17 -5.55 4.15 -8.03
CA PRO A 17 -6.16 4.03 -6.70
C PRO A 17 -5.38 3.12 -5.74
N TYR A 18 -4.33 2.45 -6.20
CA TYR A 18 -3.48 1.61 -5.37
C TYR A 18 -2.00 1.79 -5.73
N PHE A 19 -1.20 2.17 -4.74
CA PHE A 19 0.25 2.29 -4.84
C PHE A 19 0.99 1.28 -3.97
N SER A 20 2.16 0.83 -4.44
CA SER A 20 3.04 -0.06 -3.68
C SER A 20 4.49 0.40 -3.78
N MET A 21 5.19 0.51 -2.67
CA MET A 21 6.56 1.02 -2.55
C MET A 21 7.44 0.14 -1.67
N PRO A 22 8.69 -0.15 -2.04
CA PRO A 22 9.36 0.12 -3.32
C PRO A 22 9.02 -0.89 -4.41
N SER A 23 8.27 -1.92 -4.08
CA SER A 23 7.93 -3.02 -4.97
C SER A 23 6.55 -3.58 -4.59
N MET A 24 5.97 -4.38 -5.45
CA MET A 24 4.80 -5.17 -5.10
C MET A 24 5.24 -6.42 -4.35
N SER A 25 4.58 -6.77 -3.25
CA SER A 25 4.81 -8.05 -2.58
C SER A 25 4.35 -9.22 -3.45
N ARG A 26 4.83 -10.42 -3.13
CA ARG A 26 4.47 -11.65 -3.84
C ARG A 26 2.96 -11.90 -3.93
N SER A 27 2.20 -11.48 -2.91
CA SER A 27 0.74 -11.61 -2.83
C SER A 27 0.00 -10.27 -2.99
N GLY A 28 0.70 -9.19 -3.35
CA GLY A 28 0.12 -7.85 -3.52
C GLY A 28 -0.61 -7.61 -4.84
N GLY A 29 -0.60 -8.58 -5.74
CA GLY A 29 -1.19 -8.46 -7.07
C GLY A 29 -2.73 -8.64 -7.10
N PRO A 30 -3.34 -8.35 -8.25
CA PRO A 30 -4.79 -8.32 -8.41
C PRO A 30 -5.43 -9.71 -8.58
N ASN A 31 -4.66 -10.75 -8.76
CA ASN A 31 -5.14 -12.11 -9.02
C ASN A 31 -6.18 -12.12 -10.17
N PHE A 32 -7.33 -12.78 -9.98
CA PHE A 32 -8.41 -12.88 -10.97
C PHE A 32 -9.16 -11.56 -11.21
N LEU A 33 -8.92 -10.53 -10.41
CA LEU A 33 -9.57 -9.22 -10.62
C LEU A 33 -9.12 -8.52 -11.90
N GLY A 34 -7.95 -8.89 -12.43
CA GLY A 34 -7.38 -8.33 -13.66
C GLY A 34 -6.31 -7.26 -13.43
N ALA A 35 -5.43 -7.12 -14.42
CA ALA A 35 -4.21 -6.30 -14.33
C ALA A 35 -4.48 -4.82 -14.00
N LYS A 36 -5.62 -4.26 -14.42
CA LYS A 36 -6.00 -2.87 -14.16
C LYS A 36 -6.14 -2.52 -12.67
N TYR A 37 -6.30 -3.51 -11.81
CA TYR A 37 -6.36 -3.34 -10.36
C TYR A 37 -5.05 -3.67 -9.66
N ALA A 38 -3.97 -3.87 -10.42
CA ALA A 38 -2.63 -4.01 -9.86
C ALA A 38 -2.15 -2.69 -9.24
N PRO A 39 -1.23 -2.73 -8.25
CA PRO A 39 -0.65 -1.51 -7.74
C PRO A 39 0.22 -0.80 -8.78
N PHE A 40 0.18 0.51 -8.78
CA PHE A 40 1.25 1.30 -9.39
C PHE A 40 2.48 1.21 -8.49
N VAL A 41 3.57 0.67 -9.03
CA VAL A 41 4.78 0.43 -8.25
C VAL A 41 5.70 1.62 -8.36
N VAL A 42 5.92 2.30 -7.24
CA VAL A 42 6.93 3.37 -7.15
C VAL A 42 8.23 2.77 -6.63
N GLY A 43 9.14 2.47 -7.55
CA GLY A 43 10.49 2.02 -7.25
C GLY A 43 11.42 3.18 -6.87
N GLY A 44 12.67 2.84 -6.62
CA GLY A 44 13.69 3.83 -6.28
C GLY A 44 13.66 4.29 -4.82
N ASP A 45 14.45 5.29 -4.53
CA ASP A 45 14.60 5.86 -3.19
C ASP A 45 14.27 7.35 -3.18
N PRO A 46 13.13 7.77 -2.59
CA PRO A 46 12.75 9.18 -2.50
C PRO A 46 13.71 10.04 -1.67
N ASN A 47 14.62 9.42 -0.93
CA ASN A 47 15.71 10.14 -0.25
C ASN A 47 16.82 10.60 -1.20
N ASN A 48 16.89 10.03 -2.39
CA ASN A 48 17.88 10.40 -3.39
C ASN A 48 17.53 11.75 -4.01
N LYS A 49 18.52 12.64 -4.18
CA LYS A 49 18.36 13.95 -4.82
C LYS A 49 17.89 13.89 -6.27
N HIS A 50 18.13 12.77 -6.95
CA HIS A 50 17.73 12.54 -8.33
C HIS A 50 16.53 11.59 -8.43
N PHE A 51 15.78 11.44 -7.34
CA PHE A 51 14.58 10.61 -7.36
C PHE A 51 13.57 11.15 -8.39
N ARG A 52 13.12 10.26 -9.24
CA ARG A 52 12.04 10.48 -10.21
C ARG A 52 11.15 9.25 -10.19
N VAL A 53 9.87 9.47 -10.26
CA VAL A 53 8.92 8.38 -10.45
C VAL A 53 8.86 8.08 -11.95
N ARG A 54 9.17 6.84 -12.30
CA ARG A 54 9.13 6.39 -13.69
C ARG A 54 7.70 6.51 -14.22
N ASP A 55 7.55 6.90 -15.46
CA ASP A 55 6.27 6.99 -16.16
C ASP A 55 5.29 8.06 -15.65
N VAL A 56 5.77 9.01 -14.84
CA VAL A 56 5.00 10.18 -14.37
C VAL A 56 5.48 11.49 -15.03
N GLU A 57 6.61 11.47 -15.71
CA GLU A 57 7.16 12.62 -16.43
C GLU A 57 7.29 12.28 -17.93
N LEU A 58 7.17 13.31 -18.77
CA LEU A 58 7.46 13.13 -20.19
C LEU A 58 8.92 12.71 -20.39
N PRO A 59 9.21 11.77 -21.31
CA PRO A 59 10.59 11.42 -21.64
C PRO A 59 11.40 12.65 -22.09
N SER A 60 12.66 12.67 -21.73
CA SER A 60 13.58 13.75 -22.14
C SER A 60 13.56 13.93 -23.67
N GLY A 61 13.38 15.19 -24.11
CA GLY A 61 13.28 15.55 -25.54
C GLY A 61 11.89 15.42 -26.17
N ILE A 62 10.86 15.11 -25.38
CA ILE A 62 9.45 15.21 -25.78
C ILE A 62 8.88 16.49 -25.15
N THR A 63 8.50 17.47 -25.98
CA THR A 63 7.78 18.66 -25.54
C THR A 63 6.30 18.37 -25.41
N ASP A 64 5.56 19.18 -24.62
CA ASP A 64 4.10 19.07 -24.48
C ASP A 64 3.39 19.14 -25.83
N GLU A 65 3.84 20.02 -26.75
CA GLU A 65 3.31 20.14 -28.09
C GLU A 65 3.49 18.85 -28.91
N ARG A 66 4.68 18.27 -28.85
CA ARG A 66 4.98 17.02 -29.56
C ARG A 66 4.20 15.85 -28.97
N PHE A 67 4.00 15.84 -27.68
CA PHE A 67 3.19 14.86 -26.96
C PHE A 67 1.71 15.00 -27.34
N SER A 68 1.14 16.20 -27.33
CA SER A 68 -0.22 16.48 -27.75
C SER A 68 -0.46 16.09 -29.21
N SER A 69 0.45 16.44 -30.11
CA SER A 69 0.35 16.06 -31.53
C SER A 69 0.33 14.54 -31.72
N ARG A 70 1.12 13.79 -30.97
CA ARG A 70 1.12 12.31 -30.99
C ARG A 70 -0.18 11.72 -30.47
N ARG A 71 -0.73 12.31 -29.41
CA ARG A 71 -2.03 11.92 -28.86
C ARG A 71 -3.15 12.14 -29.89
N ASP A 72 -3.18 13.31 -30.52
CA ASP A 72 -4.21 13.66 -31.51
C ASP A 72 -4.11 12.76 -32.76
N LEU A 73 -2.90 12.43 -33.21
CA LEU A 73 -2.67 11.47 -34.30
C LEU A 73 -3.18 10.06 -33.90
N ARG A 74 -2.92 9.61 -32.69
CA ARG A 74 -3.46 8.33 -32.20
C ARG A 74 -4.98 8.33 -32.21
N HIS A 75 -5.64 9.37 -31.69
CA HIS A 75 -7.10 9.50 -31.74
C HIS A 75 -7.67 9.47 -33.15
N LEU A 76 -6.96 10.04 -34.12
CA LEU A 76 -7.35 9.94 -35.52
C LEU A 76 -7.28 8.50 -36.06
N VAL A 77 -6.23 7.77 -35.74
CA VAL A 77 -6.05 6.36 -36.12
C VAL A 77 -7.08 5.46 -35.42
N ASP A 78 -7.35 5.70 -34.13
CA ASP A 78 -8.29 4.90 -33.32
C ASP A 78 -9.77 5.13 -33.73
N ARG A 79 -10.08 6.20 -34.50
CA ARG A 79 -11.41 6.42 -35.11
C ARG A 79 -11.64 5.60 -36.38
N LEU A 80 -10.62 4.93 -36.91
CA LEU A 80 -10.82 4.03 -38.03
C LEU A 80 -11.69 2.84 -37.60
N PRO A 81 -12.74 2.46 -38.36
CA PRO A 81 -13.63 1.38 -37.96
C PRO A 81 -12.86 0.09 -37.72
N ARG A 82 -12.92 -0.42 -36.52
CA ARG A 82 -12.38 -1.74 -36.15
C ARG A 82 -13.40 -2.78 -36.63
N TYR A 83 -13.10 -3.48 -37.70
CA TYR A 83 -14.01 -4.45 -38.35
C TYR A 83 -14.21 -5.77 -37.58
N SER A 84 -13.61 -5.95 -36.40
CA SER A 84 -13.83 -7.13 -35.55
C SER A 84 -13.54 -6.82 -34.10
N ASP A 85 -14.58 -6.58 -33.34
CA ASP A 85 -14.47 -6.40 -31.90
C ASP A 85 -15.33 -7.43 -31.15
N PRO A 86 -14.76 -8.57 -30.69
CA PRO A 86 -15.29 -9.27 -29.53
C PRO A 86 -14.73 -8.58 -28.27
N ALA A 87 -15.20 -7.36 -27.99
CA ALA A 87 -14.49 -6.33 -27.25
C ALA A 87 -14.56 -6.46 -25.72
N THR A 88 -15.12 -7.49 -25.13
CA THR A 88 -15.30 -7.54 -23.65
C THR A 88 -14.31 -8.44 -22.93
N ALA A 89 -13.47 -9.17 -23.64
CA ALA A 89 -12.46 -10.06 -23.06
C ALA A 89 -11.04 -9.81 -23.60
N ASP A 90 -10.83 -8.74 -24.40
CA ASP A 90 -9.58 -8.49 -25.09
C ASP A 90 -8.58 -7.76 -24.18
N PRO A 91 -7.36 -8.31 -23.97
CA PRO A 91 -6.26 -7.62 -23.29
C PRO A 91 -5.91 -6.25 -23.91
N VAL A 92 -6.25 -6.01 -25.18
CA VAL A 92 -6.02 -4.74 -25.88
C VAL A 92 -6.89 -3.60 -25.31
N VAL A 93 -8.09 -3.89 -24.83
CA VAL A 93 -8.95 -2.89 -24.16
C VAL A 93 -8.30 -2.41 -22.88
N ALA A 94 -7.66 -3.31 -22.11
CA ALA A 94 -6.90 -2.95 -20.92
C ALA A 94 -5.69 -2.04 -21.23
N VAL A 95 -5.06 -2.22 -22.39
CA VAL A 95 -3.93 -1.36 -22.85
C VAL A 95 -4.40 0.07 -23.06
N ASP A 96 -5.60 0.28 -23.59
CA ASP A 96 -6.14 1.63 -23.81
C ASP A 96 -6.49 2.31 -22.47
N GLU A 97 -7.07 1.59 -21.51
CA GLU A 97 -7.31 2.12 -20.14
C GLU A 97 -6.00 2.51 -19.44
N PHE A 98 -4.97 1.66 -19.50
CA PHE A 98 -3.65 1.96 -18.94
C PHE A 98 -2.97 3.14 -19.63
N PHE A 99 -3.12 3.25 -20.95
CA PHE A 99 -2.58 4.38 -21.69
C PHE A 99 -3.27 5.69 -21.29
N GLN A 100 -4.59 5.71 -21.16
CA GLN A 100 -5.34 6.88 -20.71
C GLN A 100 -4.95 7.27 -19.29
N GLN A 101 -4.88 6.30 -18.37
CA GLN A 101 -4.47 6.53 -17.00
C GLN A 101 -3.03 7.07 -16.93
N GLY A 102 -2.10 6.49 -17.69
CA GLY A 102 -0.72 6.99 -17.79
C GLY A 102 -0.66 8.40 -18.38
N LEU A 103 -1.50 8.69 -19.36
CA LEU A 103 -1.62 10.02 -19.97
C LEU A 103 -2.11 11.06 -18.95
N GLU A 104 -3.18 10.76 -18.23
CA GLU A 104 -3.73 11.62 -17.18
C GLU A 104 -2.69 11.87 -16.08
N LEU A 105 -1.99 10.83 -15.66
CA LEU A 105 -0.93 10.90 -14.64
C LEU A 105 0.22 11.85 -15.05
N ILE A 106 0.61 11.84 -16.32
CA ILE A 106 1.69 12.70 -16.85
C ILE A 106 1.21 14.14 -17.06
N THR A 107 -0.06 14.36 -17.40
CA THR A 107 -0.58 15.67 -17.80
C THR A 107 -1.29 16.44 -16.70
N THR A 108 -1.60 15.80 -15.56
CA THR A 108 -2.33 16.44 -14.46
C THR A 108 -1.37 17.04 -13.44
N PRO A 109 -1.34 18.37 -13.25
CA PRO A 109 -0.43 19.04 -12.33
C PRO A 109 -0.57 18.55 -10.88
N GLU A 110 -1.79 18.22 -10.44
CA GLU A 110 -2.09 17.71 -9.11
C GLU A 110 -1.47 16.34 -8.88
N ALA A 111 -1.52 15.46 -9.89
CA ALA A 111 -0.85 14.16 -9.84
C ALA A 111 0.67 14.32 -9.75
N GLN A 112 1.26 15.16 -10.58
CA GLN A 112 2.70 15.44 -10.55
C GLN A 112 3.13 16.03 -9.20
N LYS A 113 2.34 16.95 -8.65
CA LYS A 113 2.60 17.54 -7.33
C LYS A 113 2.61 16.49 -6.23
N ALA A 114 1.78 15.46 -6.30
CA ALA A 114 1.78 14.38 -5.29
C ALA A 114 3.13 13.67 -5.20
N PHE A 115 3.85 13.54 -6.32
CA PHE A 115 5.17 12.89 -6.36
C PHE A 115 6.35 13.82 -6.05
N ASP A 116 6.14 15.13 -6.04
CA ASP A 116 7.19 16.11 -5.79
C ASP A 116 7.52 16.21 -4.29
N ILE A 117 8.27 15.21 -3.79
CA ILE A 117 8.74 15.19 -2.41
C ILE A 117 9.77 16.30 -2.13
N ALA A 118 10.39 16.87 -3.17
CA ALA A 118 11.36 17.94 -3.02
C ALA A 118 10.71 19.26 -2.61
N SER A 119 9.41 19.43 -2.84
CA SER A 119 8.63 20.59 -2.38
C SER A 119 8.36 20.61 -0.88
N GLU A 120 8.58 19.49 -0.17
CA GLU A 120 8.44 19.44 1.29
C GLU A 120 9.60 20.16 1.99
N SER A 121 9.29 20.80 3.12
CA SER A 121 10.31 21.48 3.92
C SER A 121 11.36 20.52 4.44
N ASP A 122 12.59 21.02 4.65
CA ASP A 122 13.62 20.21 5.29
C ASP A 122 13.20 19.71 6.68
N ALA A 123 12.50 20.54 7.46
CA ALA A 123 11.97 20.15 8.77
C ALA A 123 11.02 18.95 8.68
N THR A 124 10.08 18.97 7.73
CA THR A 124 9.16 17.84 7.48
C THR A 124 9.94 16.59 7.07
N ARG A 125 10.83 16.72 6.12
CA ARG A 125 11.63 15.60 5.63
C ARG A 125 12.54 15.00 6.73
N ASP A 126 13.09 15.83 7.60
CA ASP A 126 13.92 15.41 8.74
C ASP A 126 13.08 14.71 9.82
N ALA A 127 11.86 15.18 10.09
CA ALA A 127 10.94 14.55 11.02
C ALA A 127 10.64 13.09 10.63
N TYR A 128 10.37 12.82 9.34
CA TYR A 128 10.18 11.46 8.83
C TYR A 128 11.46 10.62 8.80
N GLY A 129 12.64 11.26 8.91
CA GLY A 129 13.95 10.64 8.75
C GLY A 129 14.47 10.68 7.32
N ARG A 130 15.75 11.14 7.15
CA ARG A 130 16.44 11.19 5.84
C ARG A 130 16.98 9.82 5.45
N ASN A 131 16.08 8.87 5.34
CA ASN A 131 16.36 7.51 4.91
C ASN A 131 15.23 7.00 3.96
N SER A 132 15.50 5.89 3.32
CA SER A 132 14.61 5.34 2.29
C SER A 132 13.18 5.05 2.80
N PHE A 133 13.03 4.52 4.02
CA PHE A 133 11.72 4.20 4.60
C PHE A 133 10.96 5.46 4.99
N GLY A 134 11.62 6.39 5.69
CA GLY A 134 11.01 7.67 6.09
C GLY A 134 10.51 8.50 4.91
N GLN A 135 11.34 8.60 3.85
CA GLN A 135 10.94 9.38 2.68
C GLN A 135 9.88 8.69 1.83
N ARG A 136 9.78 7.34 1.86
CA ARG A 136 8.62 6.62 1.28
C ARG A 136 7.35 6.83 2.07
N ALA A 137 7.43 6.88 3.40
CA ALA A 137 6.27 7.19 4.24
C ALA A 137 5.77 8.62 4.00
N LEU A 138 6.67 9.59 3.84
CA LEU A 138 6.32 10.95 3.44
C LEU A 138 5.66 10.99 2.05
N LEU A 139 6.17 10.24 1.08
CA LEU A 139 5.54 10.12 -0.23
C LEU A 139 4.14 9.46 -0.13
N ALA A 140 3.97 8.44 0.73
CA ALA A 140 2.67 7.82 0.97
C ALA A 140 1.66 8.83 1.53
N ARG A 141 2.05 9.67 2.50
CA ARG A 141 1.19 10.75 3.02
C ARG A 141 0.76 11.69 1.89
N ARG A 142 1.69 12.10 1.02
CA ARG A 142 1.38 12.99 -0.11
C ARG A 142 0.41 12.37 -1.11
N LEU A 143 0.56 11.08 -1.40
CA LEU A 143 -0.37 10.34 -2.26
C LEU A 143 -1.77 10.27 -1.64
N VAL A 144 -1.87 10.00 -0.34
CA VAL A 144 -3.15 10.01 0.39
C VAL A 144 -3.75 11.41 0.42
N GLU A 145 -2.95 12.44 0.65
CA GLU A 145 -3.38 13.86 0.59
C GLU A 145 -3.93 14.23 -0.80
N ALA A 146 -3.39 13.62 -1.86
CA ALA A 146 -3.90 13.77 -3.23
C ALA A 146 -5.13 12.87 -3.53
N GLY A 147 -5.64 12.13 -2.55
CA GLY A 147 -6.87 11.33 -2.66
C GLY A 147 -6.65 9.86 -3.06
N VAL A 148 -5.43 9.34 -3.00
CA VAL A 148 -5.18 7.91 -3.24
C VAL A 148 -5.75 7.08 -2.09
N PRO A 149 -6.68 6.14 -2.35
CA PRO A 149 -7.37 5.41 -1.29
C PRO A 149 -6.54 4.29 -0.64
N PHE A 150 -5.48 3.78 -1.30
CA PHE A 150 -4.71 2.67 -0.75
C PHE A 150 -3.22 2.75 -1.14
N VAL A 151 -2.36 2.78 -0.13
CA VAL A 151 -0.90 2.79 -0.31
C VAL A 151 -0.27 1.71 0.56
N THR A 152 0.62 0.91 -0.01
CA THR A 152 1.39 -0.10 0.72
C THR A 152 2.87 0.27 0.74
N LEU A 153 3.45 0.26 1.93
CA LEU A 153 4.89 0.39 2.15
C LEU A 153 5.48 -0.96 2.59
N TYR A 154 6.49 -1.42 1.90
CA TYR A 154 7.26 -2.58 2.31
C TYR A 154 8.59 -2.16 2.92
N ASP A 155 8.79 -2.54 4.17
CA ASP A 155 10.06 -2.41 4.87
C ASP A 155 10.59 -3.81 5.19
N GLY A 156 11.44 -4.35 4.32
CA GLY A 156 12.01 -5.69 4.47
C GLY A 156 13.13 -5.76 5.50
N GLY A 157 13.62 -6.98 5.76
CA GLY A 157 14.79 -7.21 6.62
C GLY A 157 14.46 -7.32 8.11
N TRP A 158 13.26 -7.80 8.47
CA TRP A 158 12.82 -8.06 9.85
C TRP A 158 12.91 -9.54 10.23
N ASP A 159 13.43 -10.38 9.35
CA ASP A 159 13.53 -11.85 9.54
C ASP A 159 14.78 -12.24 10.32
N HIS A 160 14.78 -11.98 11.62
CA HIS A 160 15.96 -12.15 12.48
C HIS A 160 15.95 -13.48 13.24
N HIS A 161 16.45 -14.52 12.58
CA HIS A 161 16.70 -15.83 13.19
C HIS A 161 17.99 -15.85 14.04
N SER A 162 18.83 -14.84 13.92
CA SER A 162 20.04 -14.62 14.71
C SER A 162 20.27 -13.13 14.90
N ASP A 163 21.11 -12.75 15.87
CA ASP A 163 21.47 -11.37 16.20
C ASP A 163 20.26 -10.41 16.34
N LEU A 164 19.15 -10.91 16.86
CA LEU A 164 17.90 -10.16 16.99
C LEU A 164 18.10 -8.80 17.65
N PHE A 165 18.80 -8.77 18.76
CA PHE A 165 18.95 -7.54 19.54
C PHE A 165 19.85 -6.51 18.84
N GLY A 166 20.92 -6.95 18.16
CA GLY A 166 21.76 -6.07 17.37
C GLY A 166 21.01 -5.45 16.19
N ALA A 167 20.27 -6.28 15.48
CA ALA A 167 19.44 -5.85 14.36
C ALA A 167 18.35 -4.86 14.79
N LEU A 168 17.61 -5.16 15.86
CA LEU A 168 16.53 -4.28 16.34
C LEU A 168 17.07 -2.94 16.87
N LYS A 169 18.21 -2.91 17.57
CA LYS A 169 18.84 -1.65 18.00
C LYS A 169 19.17 -0.71 16.84
N THR A 170 19.49 -1.27 15.69
CA THR A 170 19.79 -0.48 14.50
C THR A 170 18.53 -0.03 13.77
N ARG A 171 17.51 -0.88 13.69
CA ARG A 171 16.34 -0.64 12.84
C ARG A 171 15.21 0.11 13.53
N LEU A 172 14.91 -0.24 14.79
CA LEU A 172 13.77 0.32 15.51
C LEU A 172 13.80 1.85 15.62
N PRO A 173 14.92 2.52 15.86
CA PRO A 173 14.90 3.99 15.96
C PRO A 173 14.41 4.69 14.70
N SER A 174 14.82 4.22 13.53
CA SER A 174 14.38 4.77 12.25
C SER A 174 12.91 4.43 11.95
N TRP A 175 12.47 3.21 12.28
CA TRP A 175 11.09 2.78 12.11
C TRP A 175 10.15 3.57 13.03
N ASP A 176 10.49 3.69 14.30
CA ASP A 176 9.75 4.44 15.32
C ASP A 176 9.60 5.91 14.92
N GLN A 177 10.70 6.56 14.57
CA GLN A 177 10.71 7.94 14.07
C GLN A 177 9.75 8.11 12.88
N THR A 178 9.83 7.23 11.90
CA THR A 178 9.03 7.33 10.68
C THR A 178 7.54 7.15 10.94
N VAL A 179 7.16 6.13 11.73
CA VAL A 179 5.75 5.84 12.03
C VAL A 179 5.14 6.93 12.90
N ALA A 180 5.88 7.40 13.91
CA ALA A 180 5.44 8.51 14.74
C ALA A 180 5.23 9.78 13.91
N ALA A 181 6.20 10.16 13.06
CA ALA A 181 6.09 11.34 12.20
C ALA A 181 4.92 11.23 11.21
N LEU A 182 4.67 10.05 10.64
CA LEU A 182 3.53 9.85 9.74
C LEU A 182 2.20 10.08 10.45
N ILE A 183 2.02 9.52 11.64
CA ILE A 183 0.79 9.65 12.41
C ILE A 183 0.61 11.12 12.85
N GLU A 184 1.66 11.75 13.35
CA GLU A 184 1.64 13.15 13.79
C GLU A 184 1.36 14.12 12.64
N ASP A 185 1.98 13.94 11.48
CA ASP A 185 1.76 14.80 10.29
C ASP A 185 0.34 14.65 9.76
N LEU A 186 -0.22 13.42 9.75
CA LEU A 186 -1.62 13.19 9.40
C LEU A 186 -2.58 13.87 10.39
N ASP A 187 -2.28 13.81 11.68
CA ASP A 187 -3.09 14.44 12.74
C ASP A 187 -3.06 15.97 12.62
N GLN A 188 -1.87 16.56 12.51
CA GLN A 188 -1.69 18.01 12.37
C GLN A 188 -2.36 18.57 11.11
N ARG A 189 -2.51 17.76 10.06
CA ARG A 189 -3.23 18.12 8.82
C ARG A 189 -4.73 17.86 8.88
N GLY A 190 -5.24 17.31 9.99
CA GLY A 190 -6.65 16.89 10.10
C GLY A 190 -7.01 15.71 9.21
N MET A 191 -6.03 14.96 8.75
CA MET A 191 -6.23 13.79 7.86
C MET A 191 -6.34 12.47 8.62
N LEU A 192 -5.86 12.40 9.87
CA LEU A 192 -5.79 11.15 10.63
C LEU A 192 -7.18 10.54 10.88
N GLU A 193 -8.21 11.35 11.03
CA GLU A 193 -9.58 10.88 11.24
C GLU A 193 -10.10 10.07 10.05
N THR A 194 -9.71 10.43 8.83
CA THR A 194 -10.15 9.79 7.58
C THR A 194 -9.10 8.89 6.95
N THR A 195 -7.91 8.80 7.55
CA THR A 195 -6.81 7.97 7.05
C THR A 195 -6.40 6.95 8.10
N MET A 196 -6.51 5.67 7.75
CA MET A 196 -6.07 4.58 8.62
C MET A 196 -4.62 4.22 8.32
N VAL A 197 -3.77 4.28 9.32
CA VAL A 197 -2.39 3.76 9.31
C VAL A 197 -2.38 2.39 9.96
N ILE A 198 -1.87 1.39 9.23
CA ILE A 198 -1.75 0.02 9.74
C ILE A 198 -0.30 -0.42 9.61
N ALA A 199 0.30 -0.90 10.70
CA ALA A 199 1.61 -1.52 10.67
C ALA A 199 1.54 -2.96 11.17
N LEU A 200 2.00 -3.91 10.34
CA LEU A 200 1.93 -5.35 10.61
C LEU A 200 3.05 -6.12 9.92
N GLY A 201 3.31 -7.32 10.40
CA GLY A 201 4.01 -8.37 9.66
C GLY A 201 3.03 -9.40 9.10
N GLU A 202 3.53 -10.39 8.38
CA GLU A 202 2.74 -11.50 7.84
C GLU A 202 2.35 -12.55 8.90
N PHE A 203 3.15 -12.67 9.97
CA PHE A 203 2.93 -13.53 11.14
C PHE A 203 3.78 -13.04 12.31
N GLY A 204 3.59 -13.63 13.48
CA GLY A 204 4.37 -13.33 14.68
C GLY A 204 5.73 -14.05 14.74
N ARG A 205 6.43 -13.90 15.85
CA ARG A 205 7.71 -14.51 16.13
C ARG A 205 7.65 -15.34 17.41
N THR A 206 8.41 -16.44 17.46
CA THR A 206 8.44 -17.32 18.63
C THR A 206 8.66 -16.53 19.92
N PRO A 207 7.86 -16.75 20.98
CA PRO A 207 8.10 -16.11 22.28
C PRO A 207 9.45 -16.56 22.87
N LYS A 208 9.85 -17.80 22.61
CA LYS A 208 11.17 -18.31 23.00
C LYS A 208 12.24 -17.71 22.08
N ILE A 209 13.21 -17.07 22.69
CA ILE A 209 14.44 -16.62 22.05
C ILE A 209 15.43 -17.77 22.10
N SER A 210 15.97 -18.17 20.96
CA SER A 210 16.86 -19.32 20.83
C SER A 210 18.04 -19.03 19.92
N THR A 211 19.12 -19.77 20.12
CA THR A 211 20.30 -19.69 19.26
C THR A 211 20.29 -20.90 18.32
N LEU A 212 20.28 -20.66 17.03
CA LEU A 212 20.35 -21.72 16.03
C LEU A 212 21.72 -22.41 16.04
N PRO A 213 21.79 -23.70 15.64
CA PRO A 213 23.07 -24.39 15.49
C PRO A 213 24.05 -23.62 14.60
N GLY A 214 25.28 -23.43 15.06
CA GLY A 214 26.31 -22.68 14.35
C GLY A 214 26.23 -21.16 14.47
N GLN A 215 25.22 -20.62 15.13
CA GLN A 215 25.10 -19.19 15.43
C GLN A 215 25.61 -18.89 16.84
N SER A 216 26.16 -17.69 17.05
CA SER A 216 26.62 -17.23 18.37
C SER A 216 25.63 -16.29 19.07
N LYS A 217 24.68 -15.73 18.35
CA LYS A 217 23.72 -14.77 18.84
C LYS A 217 22.29 -15.28 18.65
N PRO A 218 21.38 -15.02 19.61
CA PRO A 218 20.01 -15.54 19.55
C PRO A 218 19.14 -14.76 18.58
N GLY A 219 18.05 -15.43 18.15
CA GLY A 219 16.99 -14.88 17.34
C GLY A 219 15.63 -15.41 17.70
N ARG A 220 14.65 -15.14 16.85
CA ARG A 220 13.28 -15.68 16.93
C ARG A 220 12.87 -16.24 15.58
N ASP A 221 12.21 -17.39 15.60
CA ASP A 221 11.67 -18.03 14.41
C ASP A 221 10.25 -17.58 14.11
N HIS A 222 9.70 -18.03 12.99
CA HIS A 222 8.33 -17.76 12.57
C HIS A 222 7.33 -18.40 13.52
N TRP A 223 6.25 -17.67 13.83
CA TRP A 223 5.22 -18.14 14.76
C TRP A 223 3.84 -17.61 14.38
N ALA A 224 2.97 -18.48 13.89
CA ALA A 224 1.67 -18.10 13.38
C ALA A 224 0.57 -17.97 14.46
N ASN A 225 0.82 -18.47 15.68
CA ASN A 225 -0.21 -18.58 16.73
C ASN A 225 -0.51 -17.26 17.46
N ALA A 226 0.37 -16.27 17.32
CA ALA A 226 0.17 -14.94 17.89
C ALA A 226 0.95 -13.89 17.10
N MET A 227 0.31 -12.79 16.79
CA MET A 227 0.93 -11.61 16.18
C MET A 227 0.27 -10.34 16.71
N SER A 228 0.93 -9.21 16.51
CA SER A 228 0.41 -7.90 16.87
C SER A 228 0.30 -7.01 15.63
N ILE A 229 -0.75 -6.21 15.59
CA ILE A 229 -1.01 -5.22 14.52
C ILE A 229 -1.23 -3.86 15.19
N LEU A 230 -0.59 -2.83 14.67
CA LEU A 230 -0.83 -1.44 15.09
C LEU A 230 -1.85 -0.81 14.14
N PHE A 231 -2.84 -0.12 14.74
CA PHE A 231 -3.80 0.73 14.05
C PHE A 231 -3.71 2.15 14.57
N ALA A 232 -3.80 3.13 13.69
CA ALA A 232 -3.98 4.53 14.05
C ALA A 232 -4.88 5.22 13.02
N GLY A 233 -5.75 6.12 13.48
CA GLY A 233 -6.62 6.91 12.62
C GLY A 233 -7.77 6.14 11.98
N GLY A 234 -8.39 6.72 10.95
CA GLY A 234 -9.55 6.16 10.25
C GLY A 234 -10.77 6.00 11.17
N GLY A 235 -10.94 6.89 12.17
CA GLY A 235 -12.01 6.78 13.17
C GLY A 235 -11.85 5.56 14.09
N THR A 236 -10.65 4.98 14.19
CA THR A 236 -10.39 3.87 15.11
C THR A 236 -10.15 4.43 16.53
N PRO A 237 -10.88 3.94 17.57
CA PRO A 237 -10.64 4.38 18.93
C PRO A 237 -9.21 4.06 19.38
N GLY A 238 -8.49 5.09 19.83
CA GLY A 238 -7.10 4.95 20.27
C GLY A 238 -6.96 4.51 21.73
N GLY A 239 -5.72 4.20 22.14
CA GLY A 239 -5.36 3.94 23.53
C GLY A 239 -5.82 2.59 24.08
N GLN A 240 -6.21 1.63 23.22
CA GLN A 240 -6.68 0.31 23.62
C GLN A 240 -5.80 -0.81 23.08
N VAL A 241 -5.85 -1.94 23.74
CA VAL A 241 -5.28 -3.21 23.31
C VAL A 241 -6.43 -4.22 23.18
N VAL A 242 -6.55 -4.85 22.00
CA VAL A 242 -7.59 -5.84 21.73
C VAL A 242 -6.95 -7.22 21.63
N GLY A 243 -7.40 -8.13 22.48
CA GLY A 243 -6.87 -9.49 22.60
C GLY A 243 -5.63 -9.59 23.49
N ALA A 244 -5.37 -10.82 23.90
CA ALA A 244 -4.18 -11.15 24.69
C ALA A 244 -3.67 -12.56 24.33
N THR A 245 -2.39 -12.80 24.64
CA THR A 245 -1.79 -14.14 24.58
C THR A 245 -1.84 -14.81 25.96
N ASP A 246 -1.57 -16.11 25.97
CA ASP A 246 -1.25 -16.81 27.22
C ASP A 246 -0.01 -16.22 27.91
N ARG A 247 0.24 -16.63 29.15
CA ARG A 247 1.38 -16.14 29.95
C ARG A 247 2.75 -16.35 29.31
N GLN A 248 2.87 -17.31 28.42
CA GLN A 248 4.10 -17.66 27.71
C GLN A 248 4.22 -16.94 26.36
N GLY A 249 3.16 -16.26 25.90
CA GLY A 249 3.13 -15.62 24.59
C GLY A 249 3.03 -16.61 23.43
N HIS A 250 2.61 -17.85 23.69
CA HIS A 250 2.59 -18.90 22.67
C HIS A 250 1.37 -18.82 21.78
N SER A 251 0.20 -18.50 22.32
CA SER A 251 -1.05 -18.50 21.57
C SER A 251 -1.96 -17.34 22.00
N ALA A 252 -2.70 -16.81 21.08
CA ALA A 252 -3.81 -15.92 21.39
C ALA A 252 -4.84 -16.70 22.22
N CYS A 253 -5.28 -16.15 23.36
CA CYS A 253 -6.23 -16.80 24.27
C CYS A 253 -7.42 -15.92 24.65
N GLU A 254 -7.33 -14.61 24.49
CA GLU A 254 -8.43 -13.68 24.68
C GLU A 254 -8.74 -12.97 23.38
N ARG A 255 -10.02 -12.83 23.06
CA ARG A 255 -10.47 -12.13 21.85
C ARG A 255 -9.67 -12.60 20.61
N ILE A 256 -9.69 -13.91 20.36
CA ILE A 256 -9.00 -14.52 19.22
C ILE A 256 -9.60 -13.97 17.92
N LEU A 257 -8.78 -13.34 17.11
CA LEU A 257 -9.15 -12.70 15.86
C LEU A 257 -8.46 -13.39 14.69
N SER A 258 -9.20 -13.59 13.62
CA SER A 258 -8.67 -14.18 12.39
C SER A 258 -8.17 -13.11 11.41
N PRO A 259 -7.38 -13.49 10.40
CA PRO A 259 -7.06 -12.61 9.28
C PRO A 259 -8.31 -12.08 8.56
N GLU A 260 -9.39 -12.86 8.50
CA GLU A 260 -10.67 -12.45 7.92
C GLU A 260 -11.30 -11.29 8.71
N ASN A 261 -11.29 -11.36 10.04
CA ASN A 261 -11.81 -10.26 10.88
C ASN A 261 -11.02 -8.96 10.66
N PHE A 262 -9.68 -9.07 10.52
CA PHE A 262 -8.84 -7.93 10.17
C PHE A 262 -9.20 -7.35 8.81
N VAL A 263 -9.28 -8.19 7.77
CA VAL A 263 -9.60 -7.76 6.40
C VAL A 263 -11.00 -7.16 6.33
N SER A 264 -11.98 -7.77 6.99
CA SER A 264 -13.35 -7.28 7.09
C SER A 264 -13.41 -5.89 7.73
N THR A 265 -12.67 -5.68 8.83
CA THR A 265 -12.57 -4.38 9.48
C THR A 265 -12.04 -3.30 8.53
N VAL A 266 -10.94 -3.59 7.82
CA VAL A 266 -10.34 -2.65 6.87
C VAL A 266 -11.32 -2.31 5.74
N TYR A 267 -12.00 -3.31 5.18
CA TYR A 267 -12.98 -3.06 4.11
C TYR A 267 -14.15 -2.22 4.58
N LEU A 268 -14.75 -2.53 5.72
CA LEU A 268 -15.84 -1.74 6.28
C LEU A 268 -15.44 -0.28 6.55
N LYS A 269 -14.24 -0.06 7.12
CA LYS A 269 -13.68 1.29 7.31
C LYS A 269 -13.46 2.02 5.98
N MET A 270 -13.16 1.31 4.92
CA MET A 270 -13.09 1.86 3.57
C MET A 270 -14.47 2.01 2.91
N GLY A 271 -15.57 1.61 3.55
CA GLY A 271 -16.93 1.59 2.98
C GLY A 271 -17.07 0.54 1.86
N ILE A 272 -16.34 -0.55 1.96
CA ILE A 272 -16.44 -1.71 1.08
C ILE A 272 -17.17 -2.83 1.85
N ASP A 273 -18.22 -3.37 1.26
CA ASP A 273 -18.96 -4.47 1.85
C ASP A 273 -18.14 -5.77 1.80
N PRO A 274 -17.76 -6.36 2.95
CA PRO A 274 -16.98 -7.60 2.99
C PRO A 274 -17.77 -8.85 2.57
N ASP A 275 -19.09 -8.81 2.58
CA ASP A 275 -19.97 -9.91 2.11
C ASP A 275 -20.02 -10.03 0.58
N LYS A 276 -19.41 -9.10 -0.14
CA LYS A 276 -19.43 -9.05 -1.60
C LYS A 276 -18.93 -10.35 -2.22
N VAL A 277 -19.60 -10.77 -3.29
CA VAL A 277 -19.17 -11.90 -4.12
C VAL A 277 -18.69 -11.39 -5.47
N TYR A 278 -17.48 -11.73 -5.83
CA TYR A 278 -16.94 -11.55 -7.16
C TYR A 278 -17.05 -12.83 -7.98
N TYR A 279 -16.95 -12.70 -9.28
CA TYR A 279 -16.93 -13.85 -10.17
C TYR A 279 -15.60 -13.90 -10.91
N THR A 280 -14.98 -15.06 -10.92
CA THR A 280 -13.76 -15.29 -11.73
C THR A 280 -14.14 -15.23 -13.22
N PRO A 281 -13.18 -15.08 -14.14
CA PRO A 281 -13.43 -15.14 -15.58
C PRO A 281 -14.16 -16.43 -16.04
N ALA A 282 -13.98 -17.52 -15.30
CA ALA A 282 -14.70 -18.80 -15.53
C ALA A 282 -16.08 -18.86 -14.88
N GLY A 283 -16.62 -17.75 -14.36
CA GLY A 283 -17.94 -17.68 -13.72
C GLY A 283 -18.03 -18.28 -12.31
N ARG A 284 -16.89 -18.65 -11.69
CA ARG A 284 -16.90 -19.19 -10.33
C ARG A 284 -17.08 -18.05 -9.30
N PRO A 285 -18.03 -18.16 -8.36
CA PRO A 285 -18.18 -17.19 -7.29
C PRO A 285 -16.97 -17.25 -6.33
N ALA A 286 -16.51 -16.07 -5.89
CA ALA A 286 -15.45 -15.89 -4.93
C ALA A 286 -15.90 -14.85 -3.91
N HIS A 287 -16.16 -15.28 -2.69
CA HIS A 287 -16.44 -14.36 -1.58
C HIS A 287 -15.25 -13.48 -1.31
N LEU A 288 -15.50 -12.21 -1.05
CA LEU A 288 -14.45 -11.24 -0.74
C LEU A 288 -13.76 -11.59 0.57
N VAL A 289 -14.52 -11.95 1.58
CA VAL A 289 -14.06 -12.46 2.87
C VAL A 289 -14.93 -13.66 3.26
N SER A 290 -14.32 -14.71 3.81
CA SER A 290 -15.07 -15.91 4.23
C SER A 290 -15.83 -15.70 5.53
N ASP A 291 -15.27 -14.89 6.45
CA ASP A 291 -15.94 -14.41 7.66
C ASP A 291 -15.96 -12.88 7.66
N PRO A 292 -17.11 -12.26 7.33
CA PRO A 292 -17.23 -10.81 7.23
C PRO A 292 -17.31 -10.09 8.59
N THR A 293 -17.18 -10.80 9.69
CA THR A 293 -17.27 -10.23 11.05
C THR A 293 -16.10 -9.29 11.33
N PRO A 294 -16.31 -8.00 11.60
CA PRO A 294 -15.23 -7.06 11.90
C PRO A 294 -14.76 -7.16 13.36
N ILE A 295 -13.63 -6.55 13.63
CA ILE A 295 -13.13 -6.28 14.98
C ILE A 295 -13.92 -5.10 15.54
N ARG A 296 -14.92 -5.37 16.35
CA ARG A 296 -15.89 -4.36 16.84
C ARG A 296 -15.25 -3.22 17.61
N GLU A 297 -14.18 -3.51 18.32
CA GLU A 297 -13.42 -2.54 19.12
C GLU A 297 -12.71 -1.48 18.27
N LEU A 298 -12.56 -1.75 16.98
CA LEU A 298 -11.92 -0.85 16.01
C LEU A 298 -12.92 -0.07 15.15
N MET A 299 -14.23 -0.35 15.29
CA MET A 299 -15.28 0.25 14.48
C MET A 299 -15.77 1.60 15.01
#